data_b6263e47cde5ff93258ce312969628ef
#
_entry.id   b6263e47cde5ff93258ce312969628ef
#
_cell.length_a   1.000
_cell.length_b   1.000
_cell.length_c   1.000
_cell.angle_alpha   90.00
_cell.angle_beta   90.00
_cell.angle_gamma   90.00
#
_symmetry.space_group_name_H-M   'P 1'
#
loop_
_entity.id
_entity.type
_entity.pdbx_description
1 polymer ?
#
loop_
_entity_poly.entity_id
_entity_poly.type
_entity_poly.pdbx_seq_one_letter_code
_entity_poly.pdbx_strand_id
1 'polypeptide(L)'
;MMDKMAFVAMLYRPEVSLEFEMVDNWLEKNIQPQMIEAARKDESSLEFVVDVESINPSVIRKVLEVKGYNTLWWPVARTPGQPVKQMKIKVFW
;
A
#
# COMPACT_ATOMS: atom_id res chain seq x y z
N MET A 1 15.50 -2.16 18.65
CA MET A 1 14.33 -2.12 17.76
C MET A 1 14.11 -0.69 17.29
N MET A 2 13.98 -0.48 16.00
CA MET A 2 13.68 0.83 15.45
C MET A 2 12.19 1.10 15.64
N ASP A 3 11.83 2.20 16.29
CA ASP A 3 10.43 2.56 16.44
C ASP A 3 9.89 3.18 15.13
N LYS A 4 8.55 3.30 15.04
CA LYS A 4 7.91 3.81 13.84
C LYS A 4 8.29 5.26 13.54
N MET A 5 8.50 6.05 14.57
CA MET A 5 8.89 7.46 14.40
C MET A 5 10.29 7.59 13.84
N ALA A 6 11.24 6.76 14.31
CA ALA A 6 12.58 6.75 13.78
C ALA A 6 12.60 6.32 12.31
N PHE A 7 11.79 5.31 11.96
CA PHE A 7 11.67 4.87 10.58
C PHE A 7 11.11 5.99 9.68
N VAL A 8 10.07 6.67 10.12
CA VAL A 8 9.48 7.78 9.37
C VAL A 8 10.49 8.92 9.22
N ALA A 9 11.25 9.23 10.28
CA ALA A 9 12.28 10.27 10.23
C ALA A 9 13.37 9.94 9.21
N MET A 10 13.75 8.67 9.07
CA MET A 10 14.73 8.23 8.08
C MET A 10 14.25 8.43 6.64
N LEU A 11 12.95 8.41 6.42
CA LEU A 11 12.35 8.63 5.12
C LEU A 11 12.03 10.10 4.88
N TYR A 12 12.30 10.96 5.87
CA TYR A 12 11.88 12.34 5.80
C TYR A 12 12.62 13.11 4.72
N ARG A 13 11.86 13.47 3.71
CA ARG A 13 12.16 14.49 2.70
C ARG A 13 10.81 15.12 2.40
N PRO A 14 10.75 16.42 2.10
CA PRO A 14 9.44 17.07 1.89
C PRO A 14 8.53 16.37 0.89
N GLU A 15 9.08 15.93 -0.25
CA GLU A 15 8.27 15.25 -1.27
C GLU A 15 7.84 13.85 -0.83
N VAL A 16 8.73 13.10 -0.20
CA VAL A 16 8.45 11.74 0.27
C VAL A 16 7.44 11.77 1.41
N SER A 17 7.59 12.73 2.33
CA SER A 17 6.66 12.90 3.44
C SER A 17 5.24 13.21 2.95
N LEU A 18 5.11 14.12 1.97
CA LEU A 18 3.81 14.47 1.42
C LEU A 18 3.18 13.28 0.70
N GLU A 19 3.94 12.57 -0.10
CA GLU A 19 3.43 11.38 -0.80
C GLU A 19 3.01 10.30 0.18
N PHE A 20 3.78 10.08 1.25
CA PHE A 20 3.45 9.13 2.29
C PHE A 20 2.10 9.48 2.94
N GLU A 21 1.90 10.74 3.29
CA GLU A 21 0.65 11.21 3.90
C GLU A 21 -0.54 11.05 2.95
N MET A 22 -0.35 11.39 1.68
CA MET A 22 -1.41 11.26 0.68
C MET A 22 -1.82 9.80 0.49
N VAL A 23 -0.85 8.90 0.43
CA VAL A 23 -1.10 7.46 0.29
C VAL A 23 -1.76 6.92 1.56
N ASP A 24 -1.28 7.32 2.73
CA ASP A 24 -1.87 6.92 4.00
C ASP A 24 -3.36 7.32 4.09
N ASN A 25 -3.66 8.56 3.74
CA ASN A 25 -5.04 9.04 3.71
C ASN A 25 -5.89 8.26 2.70
N TRP A 26 -5.34 7.98 1.53
CA TRP A 26 -6.04 7.20 0.51
C TRP A 26 -6.36 5.80 1.00
N LEU A 27 -5.40 5.14 1.65
CA LEU A 27 -5.59 3.81 2.22
C LEU A 27 -6.65 3.81 3.30
N GLU A 28 -6.64 4.81 4.19
CA GLU A 28 -7.64 4.91 5.25
C GLU A 28 -9.07 5.09 4.70
N LYS A 29 -9.20 5.83 3.61
CA LYS A 29 -10.52 6.10 3.03
C LYS A 29 -11.03 4.98 2.13
N ASN A 30 -10.13 4.32 1.39
CA ASN A 30 -10.52 3.41 0.32
C ASN A 30 -10.26 1.94 0.63
N ILE A 31 -9.23 1.63 1.40
CA ILE A 31 -8.79 0.25 1.63
C ILE A 31 -9.12 -0.21 3.05
N GLN A 32 -8.88 0.62 4.05
CA GLN A 32 -9.11 0.22 5.45
C GLN A 32 -10.56 -0.22 5.72
N PRO A 33 -11.61 0.44 5.19
CA PRO A 33 -12.97 -0.07 5.36
C PRO A 33 -13.15 -1.47 4.79
N GLN A 34 -12.51 -1.79 3.67
CA GLN A 34 -12.56 -3.12 3.07
C GLN A 34 -11.82 -4.15 3.92
N MET A 35 -10.70 -3.76 4.54
CA MET A 35 -9.96 -4.63 5.45
C MET A 35 -10.79 -4.96 6.70
N ILE A 36 -11.48 -3.98 7.25
CA ILE A 36 -12.37 -4.17 8.40
C ILE A 36 -13.49 -5.14 8.04
N GLU A 37 -14.10 -4.97 6.88
CA GLU A 37 -15.16 -5.85 6.42
C GLU A 37 -14.66 -7.27 6.20
N ALA A 38 -13.48 -7.43 5.61
CA ALA A 38 -12.86 -8.73 5.43
C ALA A 38 -12.57 -9.40 6.79
N ALA A 39 -12.07 -8.65 7.76
CA ALA A 39 -11.80 -9.16 9.09
C ALA A 39 -13.07 -9.63 9.80
N ARG A 40 -14.18 -8.95 9.58
CA ARG A 40 -15.49 -9.37 10.11
C ARG A 40 -15.95 -10.71 9.54
N LYS A 41 -15.48 -11.07 8.35
CA LYS A 41 -15.75 -12.35 7.71
C LYS A 41 -14.70 -13.41 8.00
N ASP A 42 -13.87 -13.18 9.01
CA ASP A 42 -12.75 -14.05 9.41
C ASP A 42 -11.68 -14.20 8.33
N GLU A 43 -11.60 -13.26 7.40
CA GLU A 43 -10.53 -13.22 6.42
C GLU A 43 -9.30 -12.54 7.04
N SER A 44 -8.11 -12.95 6.62
CA SER A 44 -6.83 -12.43 7.12
C SER A 44 -6.04 -11.70 6.06
N SER A 45 -6.64 -11.40 4.93
CA SER A 45 -6.00 -10.70 3.83
C SER A 45 -7.02 -10.00 2.95
N LEU A 46 -6.53 -9.06 2.17
CA LEU A 46 -7.32 -8.34 1.18
C LEU A 46 -6.46 -8.09 -0.05
N GLU A 47 -7.03 -8.29 -1.24
CA GLU A 47 -6.37 -7.92 -2.50
C GLU A 47 -7.05 -6.68 -3.07
N PHE A 48 -6.25 -5.77 -3.64
CA PHE A 48 -6.76 -4.62 -4.36
C PHE A 48 -5.81 -4.25 -5.50
N VAL A 49 -6.35 -3.55 -6.49
CA VAL A 49 -5.60 -3.14 -7.69
C VAL A 49 -5.44 -1.63 -7.67
N VAL A 50 -4.25 -1.17 -8.00
CA VAL A 50 -3.95 0.27 -8.12
C VAL A 50 -3.40 0.57 -9.49
N ASP A 51 -3.68 1.77 -9.97
CA ASP A 51 -3.10 2.32 -11.19
C ASP A 51 -1.76 2.96 -10.83
N VAL A 52 -0.67 2.48 -11.45
CA VAL A 52 0.69 2.93 -11.12
C VAL A 52 0.93 4.40 -11.48
N GLU A 53 0.12 4.96 -12.39
CA GLU A 53 0.22 6.37 -12.75
C GLU A 53 -0.48 7.27 -11.72
N SER A 54 -1.49 6.74 -11.04
CA SER A 54 -2.27 7.50 -10.06
C SER A 54 -1.68 7.46 -8.66
N ILE A 55 -1.07 6.33 -8.29
CA ILE A 55 -0.53 6.15 -6.96
C ILE A 55 0.67 5.20 -7.03
N ASN A 56 1.73 5.51 -6.29
CA ASN A 56 2.96 4.72 -6.31
C ASN A 56 2.81 3.45 -5.45
N PRO A 57 2.86 2.25 -6.06
CA PRO A 57 2.71 1.01 -5.30
C PRO A 57 3.78 0.80 -4.23
N SER A 58 5.02 1.27 -4.48
CA SER A 58 6.09 1.17 -3.49
C SER A 58 5.79 1.95 -2.23
N VAL A 59 5.16 3.12 -2.36
CA VAL A 59 4.76 3.93 -1.21
C VAL A 59 3.63 3.26 -0.46
N ILE A 60 2.66 2.66 -1.17
CA ILE A 60 1.58 1.89 -0.55
C ILE A 60 2.16 0.78 0.34
N ARG A 61 3.13 0.03 -0.17
CA ARG A 61 3.78 -1.04 0.60
C ARG A 61 4.46 -0.50 1.84
N LYS A 62 5.20 0.60 1.71
CA LYS A 62 5.90 1.21 2.84
C LYS A 62 4.94 1.67 3.93
N VAL A 63 3.83 2.29 3.54
CA VAL A 63 2.81 2.73 4.50
C VAL A 63 2.23 1.53 5.24
N LEU A 64 1.87 0.46 4.52
CA LEU A 64 1.31 -0.73 5.13
C LEU A 64 2.32 -1.44 6.03
N GLU A 65 3.59 -1.52 5.64
CA GLU A 65 4.65 -2.10 6.46
C GLU A 65 4.87 -1.32 7.76
N VAL A 66 4.84 0.01 7.68
CA VAL A 66 4.95 0.86 8.87
C VAL A 66 3.79 0.60 9.85
N LYS A 67 2.60 0.32 9.31
CA LYS A 67 1.42 -0.01 10.13
C LYS A 67 1.47 -1.44 10.69
N GLY A 68 2.45 -2.25 10.29
CA GLY A 68 2.62 -3.60 10.80
C GLY A 68 2.03 -4.70 9.95
N TYR A 69 1.58 -4.39 8.75
CA TYR A 69 1.03 -5.38 7.82
C TYR A 69 2.12 -5.97 6.93
N ASN A 70 1.92 -7.19 6.46
CA ASN A 70 2.73 -7.78 5.42
C ASN A 70 2.05 -7.58 4.07
N THR A 71 2.86 -7.49 3.00
CA THR A 71 2.33 -7.25 1.67
C THR A 71 3.01 -8.14 0.63
N LEU A 72 2.24 -8.50 -0.39
CA LEU A 72 2.74 -9.05 -1.64
C LEU A 72 2.19 -8.19 -2.77
N TRP A 73 2.90 -8.12 -3.87
CA TRP A 73 2.43 -7.39 -5.04
C TRP A 73 2.92 -8.04 -6.32
N TRP A 74 2.14 -7.87 -7.39
CA TRP A 74 2.51 -8.36 -8.73
C TRP A 74 1.76 -7.56 -9.78
N PRO A 75 2.33 -7.47 -11.01
CA PRO A 75 1.66 -6.75 -12.10
C PRO A 75 0.38 -7.48 -12.53
N VAL A 76 -0.62 -6.69 -12.88
CA VAL A 76 -1.82 -7.23 -13.52
C VAL A 76 -1.45 -7.64 -14.95
N ALA A 77 -2.04 -8.72 -15.46
CA ALA A 77 -1.78 -9.24 -16.79
C ALA A 77 -1.90 -8.12 -17.85
N ARG A 78 -0.95 -8.08 -18.77
CA ARG A 78 -0.85 -7.05 -19.80
C ARG A 78 -0.40 -7.67 -21.13
N THR A 79 -0.60 -6.94 -22.22
CA THR A 79 -0.09 -7.33 -23.53
C THR A 79 1.45 -7.30 -23.51
N PRO A 80 2.14 -8.33 -24.01
CA PRO A 80 3.60 -8.32 -24.07
C PRO A 80 4.14 -7.07 -24.78
N GLY A 81 5.22 -6.51 -24.22
CA GLY A 81 5.85 -5.30 -24.75
C GLY A 81 5.26 -3.99 -24.26
N GLN A 82 4.16 -4.02 -23.52
CA GLN A 82 3.58 -2.82 -22.95
C GLN A 82 4.05 -2.59 -21.49
N PRO A 83 4.13 -1.33 -21.04
CA PRO A 83 4.49 -1.05 -19.65
C PRO A 83 3.40 -1.54 -18.71
N VAL A 84 3.79 -1.83 -17.47
CA VAL A 84 2.85 -2.17 -16.41
C VAL A 84 2.05 -0.92 -16.06
N LYS A 85 0.73 -1.02 -16.11
CA LYS A 85 -0.18 0.08 -15.77
C LYS A 85 -0.89 -0.11 -14.45
N GLN A 86 -1.05 -1.37 -14.02
CA GLN A 86 -1.75 -1.70 -12.78
C GLN A 86 -0.97 -2.74 -12.00
N MET A 87 -1.00 -2.59 -10.67
CA MET A 87 -0.41 -3.55 -9.75
C MET A 87 -1.51 -4.08 -8.83
N LYS A 88 -1.51 -5.37 -8.61
CA LYS A 88 -2.32 -5.99 -7.58
C LYS A 88 -1.49 -6.08 -6.30
N ILE A 89 -2.08 -5.65 -5.19
CA ILE A 89 -1.44 -5.68 -3.89
C ILE A 89 -2.29 -6.54 -2.98
N LYS A 90 -1.65 -7.45 -2.27
CA LYS A 90 -2.29 -8.25 -1.24
C LYS A 90 -1.71 -7.84 0.10
N VAL A 91 -2.57 -7.42 1.01
CA VAL A 91 -2.19 -7.06 2.37
C VAL A 91 -2.68 -8.14 3.32
N PHE A 92 -1.82 -8.51 4.27
CA PHE A 92 -2.11 -9.55 5.26
C PHE A 92 -2.09 -8.96 6.67
N TRP A 93 -2.93 -9.48 7.52
CA TRP A 93 -2.92 -9.15 8.94
C TRP A 93 -3.09 -10.37 9.85
#